data_cffc4d80792efd350ba98240f809ae41
#
_entry.id   cffc4d80792efd350ba98240f809ae41
#
_cell.length_a   1.000
_cell.length_b   1.000
_cell.length_c   1.000
_cell.angle_alpha   90.00
_cell.angle_beta   90.00
_cell.angle_gamma   90.00
#
_symmetry.space_group_name_H-M   'P 1'
#
loop_
_entity.id
_entity.type
_entity.pdbx_description
1 polymer ?
#
loop_
_entity_poly.entity_id
_entity_poly.type
_entity_poly.pdbx_seq_one_letter_code
_entity_poly.pdbx_strand_id
1 'polypeptide(L)'
;MLNAGFNFLVPKNRILFIKETGSSPIKRLIKQAKIENRIVDGTHGRKTKSILFLDNGYVLLSAISAPALCGRMQENMASKFTEENYRQNL
;
A
#
# COMPACT_ATOMS: atom_id res chain seq x y z
N MET A 1 5.40 -8.96 -4.80
CA MET A 1 5.27 -8.03 -3.67
C MET A 1 5.13 -6.60 -4.16
N LEU A 2 4.41 -5.79 -3.40
CA LEU A 2 4.28 -4.38 -3.69
C LEU A 2 5.39 -3.61 -2.97
N ASN A 3 6.13 -2.79 -3.70
CA ASN A 3 7.10 -1.88 -3.09
C ASN A 3 6.37 -0.59 -2.74
N ALA A 4 6.19 -0.35 -1.45
CA ALA A 4 5.49 0.83 -0.96
C ALA A 4 6.43 2.02 -0.73
N GLY A 5 7.62 1.97 -1.31
CA GLY A 5 8.62 3.03 -1.20
C GLY A 5 9.71 2.65 -0.24
N PHE A 6 10.94 3.11 -0.54
CA PHE A 6 12.11 2.91 0.33
C PHE A 6 12.29 1.43 0.71
N ASN A 7 12.03 0.54 -0.23
CA ASN A 7 12.21 -0.91 -0.07
C ASN A 7 11.30 -1.54 0.98
N PHE A 8 10.19 -0.88 1.32
CA PHE A 8 9.17 -1.53 2.11
C PHE A 8 8.36 -2.44 1.19
N LEU A 9 8.67 -3.72 1.23
CA LEU A 9 8.01 -4.72 0.38
C LEU A 9 6.87 -5.38 1.15
N VAL A 10 5.68 -5.34 0.57
CA VAL A 10 4.48 -5.86 1.22
C VAL A 10 3.85 -6.90 0.31
N PRO A 11 3.55 -8.10 0.82
CA PRO A 11 2.82 -9.09 0.02
C PRO A 11 1.46 -8.53 -0.38
N LYS A 12 1.16 -8.58 -1.66
CA LYS A 12 -0.07 -7.97 -2.18
C LYS A 12 -1.32 -8.62 -1.58
N ASN A 13 -1.27 -9.90 -1.33
CA ASN A 13 -2.42 -10.61 -0.80
C ASN A 13 -2.67 -10.33 0.68
N ARG A 14 -1.82 -9.54 1.32
CA ARG A 14 -2.01 -9.16 2.72
C ARG A 14 -2.54 -7.74 2.85
N ILE A 15 -2.73 -7.04 1.75
CA ILE A 15 -3.22 -5.67 1.73
C ILE A 15 -4.73 -5.69 1.59
N LEU A 16 -5.44 -5.14 2.58
CA LEU A 16 -6.89 -5.07 2.53
C LEU A 16 -7.35 -3.93 1.64
N PHE A 17 -6.77 -2.75 1.84
CA PHE A 17 -7.08 -1.60 0.98
C PHE A 17 -6.02 -0.52 1.16
N ILE A 18 -5.97 0.37 0.18
CA ILE A 18 -5.06 1.51 0.13
C ILE A 18 -5.91 2.77 0.09
N LYS A 19 -5.62 3.73 0.95
CA LYS A 19 -6.39 4.96 1.05
C LYS A 19 -5.49 6.17 1.00
N GLU A 20 -6.05 7.27 0.53
CA GLU A 20 -5.39 8.56 0.60
C GLU A 20 -5.54 9.14 2.00
N THR A 21 -4.63 10.06 2.34
CA THR A 21 -4.71 10.76 3.61
C THR A 21 -5.75 11.88 3.52
N GLY A 22 -6.13 12.41 4.67
CA GLY A 22 -6.91 13.64 4.71
C GLY A 22 -8.33 13.53 5.17
N SER A 23 -9.00 12.40 4.98
CA SER A 23 -10.38 12.28 5.46
C SER A 23 -10.40 12.08 6.96
N SER A 24 -11.47 12.57 7.62
CA SER A 24 -11.59 12.43 9.07
C SER A 24 -11.62 10.98 9.53
N PRO A 25 -12.34 10.08 8.88
CA PRO A 25 -12.32 8.68 9.30
C PRO A 25 -10.93 8.07 9.24
N ILE A 26 -10.16 8.39 8.18
CA ILE A 26 -8.81 7.86 8.04
C ILE A 26 -7.91 8.40 9.13
N LYS A 27 -8.02 9.68 9.45
CA LYS A 27 -7.22 10.27 10.53
C LYS A 27 -7.50 9.60 11.86
N ARG A 28 -8.75 9.26 12.12
CA ARG A 28 -9.10 8.56 13.37
C ARG A 28 -8.51 7.16 13.41
N LEU A 29 -8.54 6.45 12.28
CA LEU A 29 -7.96 5.12 12.21
C LEU A 29 -6.45 5.14 12.45
N ILE A 30 -5.77 6.14 11.89
CA ILE A 30 -4.34 6.29 12.10
C ILE A 30 -4.04 6.56 13.56
N LYS A 31 -4.82 7.47 14.17
CA LYS A 31 -4.62 7.81 15.57
C LYS A 31 -4.79 6.58 16.46
N GLN A 32 -5.83 5.79 16.20
CA GLN A 32 -6.08 4.59 16.96
C GLN A 32 -4.95 3.58 16.78
N ALA A 33 -4.47 3.42 15.56
CA ALA A 33 -3.37 2.50 15.30
C ALA A 33 -2.09 2.94 16.00
N LYS A 34 -1.86 4.26 16.10
CA LYS A 34 -0.70 4.77 16.82
C LYS A 34 -0.80 4.43 18.31
N ILE A 35 -1.98 4.61 18.89
CA ILE A 35 -2.19 4.29 20.30
C ILE A 35 -1.92 2.82 20.55
N GLU A 36 -2.29 1.97 19.61
CA GLU A 36 -2.14 0.53 19.76
C GLU A 36 -0.83 -0.02 19.21
N ASN A 37 0.08 0.86 18.83
CA ASN A 37 1.40 0.48 18.30
C ASN A 37 1.30 -0.42 17.07
N ARG A 38 0.36 -0.10 16.18
CA ARG A 38 0.15 -0.85 14.94
C ARG A 38 0.58 -0.06 13.70
N ILE A 39 1.29 1.04 13.89
CA ILE A 39 1.76 1.87 12.78
C ILE A 39 3.16 1.43 12.37
N VAL A 40 3.36 1.29 11.07
CA VAL A 40 4.69 1.14 10.48
C VAL A 40 4.90 2.36 9.59
N ASP A 41 5.92 3.14 9.88
CA ASP A 41 6.19 4.35 9.11
C ASP A 41 7.18 4.01 7.99
N GLY A 42 6.66 3.92 6.77
CA GLY A 42 7.46 3.64 5.59
C GLY A 42 7.80 4.89 4.79
N THR A 43 7.58 6.08 5.36
CA THR A 43 7.79 7.32 4.61
C THR A 43 9.23 7.81 4.63
N HIS A 44 10.05 7.27 5.51
CA HIS A 44 11.46 7.65 5.61
C HIS A 44 11.60 9.15 5.86
N GLY A 45 10.73 9.71 6.71
CA GLY A 45 10.73 11.13 7.05
C GLY A 45 10.04 12.02 6.04
N ARG A 46 9.49 11.46 4.97
CA ARG A 46 8.78 12.26 3.98
C ARG A 46 7.30 12.34 4.33
N LYS A 47 6.59 13.21 3.64
CA LYS A 47 5.17 13.39 3.88
C LYS A 47 4.40 12.12 3.51
N THR A 48 3.50 11.72 4.39
CA THR A 48 2.63 10.57 4.12
C THR A 48 1.63 10.94 3.04
N LYS A 49 1.59 10.16 1.97
CA LYS A 49 0.65 10.38 0.86
C LYS A 49 -0.41 9.31 0.78
N SER A 50 -0.15 8.13 1.32
CA SER A 50 -1.14 7.07 1.31
C SER A 50 -0.94 6.17 2.51
N ILE A 51 -1.95 5.34 2.75
CA ILE A 51 -1.99 4.43 3.89
C ILE A 51 -2.43 3.08 3.39
N LEU A 52 -1.67 2.04 3.76
CA LEU A 52 -2.01 0.67 3.43
C LEU A 52 -2.49 -0.03 4.70
N PHE A 53 -3.67 -0.63 4.61
CA PHE A 53 -4.25 -1.37 5.73
C PHE A 53 -4.01 -2.86 5.47
N LEU A 54 -3.34 -3.50 6.42
CA LEU A 54 -2.93 -4.89 6.27
C LEU A 54 -3.86 -5.82 7.05
N ASP A 55 -3.92 -7.07 6.61
CA ASP A 55 -4.85 -8.04 7.19
C ASP A 55 -4.53 -8.42 8.62
N ASN A 56 -3.33 -8.12 9.09
CA ASN A 56 -2.96 -8.37 10.49
C ASN A 56 -3.25 -7.19 11.41
N GLY A 57 -3.92 -6.15 10.88
CA GLY A 57 -4.26 -4.96 11.66
C GLY A 57 -3.20 -3.88 11.65
N TYR A 58 -2.04 -4.13 11.05
CA TYR A 58 -1.02 -3.11 10.95
C TYR A 58 -1.35 -2.12 9.85
N VAL A 59 -0.86 -0.90 10.03
CA VAL A 59 -1.12 0.21 9.11
C VAL A 59 0.22 0.76 8.67
N LEU A 60 0.49 0.69 7.37
CA LEU A 60 1.74 1.17 6.80
C LEU A 60 1.52 2.54 6.17
N LEU A 61 2.33 3.52 6.59
CA LEU A 61 2.31 4.85 6.00
C LEU A 61 3.30 4.89 4.85
N SER A 62 2.88 5.44 3.72
CA SER A 62 3.71 5.47 2.52
C SER A 62 3.83 6.89 1.98
N ALA A 63 4.99 7.21 1.44
CA ALA A 63 5.25 8.49 0.76
C ALA A 63 4.84 8.43 -0.71
N ILE A 64 4.35 7.28 -1.18
CA ILE A 64 3.88 7.11 -2.55
C ILE A 64 2.37 7.29 -2.57
N SER A 65 1.85 7.98 -3.58
CA SER A 65 0.41 8.25 -3.64
C SER A 65 -0.39 6.97 -3.85
N ALA A 66 -1.66 6.99 -3.40
CA ALA A 66 -2.53 5.84 -3.55
C ALA A 66 -2.72 5.44 -5.02
N PRO A 67 -2.95 6.37 -5.95
CA PRO A 67 -3.04 5.97 -7.36
C PRO A 67 -1.78 5.28 -7.87
N ALA A 68 -0.61 5.75 -7.46
CA ALA A 68 0.64 5.14 -7.90
C ALA A 68 0.79 3.73 -7.35
N LEU A 69 0.43 3.51 -6.08
CA LEU A 69 0.48 2.19 -5.50
C LEU A 69 -0.51 1.24 -6.17
N CYS A 70 -1.71 1.73 -6.45
CA CYS A 70 -2.71 0.92 -7.14
C CYS A 70 -2.23 0.53 -8.52
N GLY A 71 -1.54 1.45 -9.21
CA GLY A 71 -0.95 1.15 -10.51
C GLY A 71 0.10 0.05 -10.42
N ARG A 72 0.93 0.11 -9.39
CA ARG A 72 1.95 -0.92 -9.18
C ARG A 72 1.33 -2.30 -8.95
N MET A 73 0.22 -2.35 -8.25
CA MET A 73 -0.46 -3.62 -8.07
C MET A 73 -0.99 -4.17 -9.38
N GLN A 74 -1.55 -3.30 -10.21
CA GLN A 74 -2.11 -3.71 -11.49
C GLN A 74 -1.03 -4.08 -12.50
N GLU A 75 0.06 -3.31 -12.55
CA GLU A 75 1.16 -3.61 -13.44
C GLU A 75 1.71 -5.01 -13.21
N ASN A 76 1.84 -5.36 -11.96
CA ASN A 76 2.37 -6.66 -11.63
C ASN A 76 1.47 -7.77 -12.14
N MET A 77 0.17 -7.57 -12.07
CA MET A 77 -0.77 -8.55 -12.62
C MET A 77 -0.68 -8.61 -14.13
N ALA A 78 -0.59 -7.46 -14.76
CA ALA A 78 -0.48 -7.38 -16.21
C ALA A 78 0.79 -8.06 -16.71
N SER A 79 1.91 -7.79 -16.03
CA SER A 79 3.17 -8.43 -16.37
C SER A 79 3.07 -9.93 -16.27
N LYS A 80 2.45 -10.40 -15.23
CA LYS A 80 2.30 -11.82 -15.01
C LYS A 80 1.52 -12.48 -16.14
N PHE A 81 0.42 -11.88 -16.53
CA PHE A 81 -0.36 -12.39 -17.64
C PHE A 81 0.46 -12.40 -18.91
N THR A 82 1.14 -11.32 -19.18
CA THR A 82 1.93 -11.21 -20.41
C THR A 82 2.99 -12.28 -20.50
N GLU A 83 3.69 -12.50 -19.41
CA GLU A 83 4.78 -13.44 -19.40
C GLU A 83 4.33 -14.88 -19.46
N GLU A 84 3.19 -15.16 -18.87
CA GLU A 84 2.75 -16.54 -18.76
C GLU A 84 1.81 -16.95 -19.87
N ASN A 85 1.09 -16.02 -20.37
CA ASN A 85 0.08 -16.31 -21.33
C ASN A 85 0.24 -15.60 -22.56
N TYR A 86 0.72 -14.68 -22.67
CA TYR A 86 0.57 -13.96 -23.53
C TYR A 86 1.23 -13.45 -23.94
N ARG A 87 1.62 -13.57 -23.75
CA ARG A 87 1.68 -12.90 -24.07
C ARG A 87 0.80 -12.98 -24.76
N GLN A 88 -0.20 -13.40 -24.62
CA GLN A 88 -1.17 -13.33 -24.84
C GLN A 88 -2.06 -12.84 -24.44
N ASN A 89 -2.47 -12.71 -24.10
CA ASN A 89 -3.38 -12.25 -23.84
C ASN A 89 -3.75 -11.37 -23.33
N LEU A 90 -3.76 -10.91 -23.16
CA LEU A 90 -4.15 -10.21 -22.68
C LEU A 90 -4.45 -9.75 -22.72
#